data_68ce5e15028f1c710431d75ea69087b4
#
_entry.id   68ce5e15028f1c710431d75ea69087b4
#
_cell.length_a   1.000
_cell.length_b   1.000
_cell.length_c   1.000
_cell.angle_alpha   90.00
_cell.angle_beta   90.00
_cell.angle_gamma   90.00
#
_symmetry.space_group_name_H-M   'P 1'
#
loop_
_entity.id
_entity.type
_entity.pdbx_description
1 polymer ?
#
loop_
_entity_poly.entity_id
_entity_poly.type
_entity_poly.pdbx_seq_one_letter_code
_entity_poly.pdbx_strand_id
1 'polypeptide(L)'
;MRALLLRHGESVHNANRSGEPAAHSEGDRLTEKGVEQAHAAGAGLRDHGVTRLLSSPLRRARETSRAVGEALGLEPEEIDYVGELTSAESFEQAVERVRRLKDELERGEAGDLPLLVTHGIFTRFFLLDSVLGERFEASMAAGIWNLGSHNCGLSTFAYGESRDPLGAVIPGWTCLTWMERPWSRP
;
A
#
# COMPACT_ATOMS: atom_id res chain seq x y z
N MET A 1 -7.61 11.08 10.95
CA MET A 1 -7.97 10.24 9.81
C MET A 1 -7.10 8.98 9.80
N ARG A 2 -7.58 7.85 9.24
CA ARG A 2 -6.76 6.63 9.07
C ARG A 2 -6.83 6.17 7.62
N ALA A 3 -5.78 5.48 7.17
CA ALA A 3 -5.73 4.82 5.86
C ALA A 3 -5.06 3.46 5.98
N LEU A 4 -5.55 2.49 5.20
CA LEU A 4 -5.04 1.13 5.13
C LEU A 4 -4.40 0.92 3.76
N LEU A 5 -3.15 0.49 3.72
CA LEU A 5 -2.43 0.13 2.49
C LEU A 5 -2.17 -1.37 2.49
N LEU A 6 -2.74 -2.07 1.53
CA LEU A 6 -2.60 -3.51 1.33
C LEU A 6 -1.73 -3.77 0.10
N ARG A 7 -0.64 -4.49 0.26
CA ARG A 7 0.11 -4.98 -0.90
C ARG A 7 -0.69 -6.08 -1.61
N HIS A 8 -0.70 -6.10 -2.94
CA HIS A 8 -1.32 -7.17 -3.72
C HIS A 8 -0.85 -8.58 -3.30
N GLY A 9 -1.65 -9.60 -3.56
CA GLY A 9 -1.32 -11.01 -3.36
C GLY A 9 -0.13 -11.48 -4.20
N GLU A 10 0.38 -12.68 -3.94
CA GLU A 10 1.49 -13.23 -4.71
C GLU A 10 1.17 -13.26 -6.20
N SER A 11 2.01 -12.64 -7.02
CA SER A 11 1.90 -12.66 -8.47
C SER A 11 2.85 -13.68 -9.08
N VAL A 12 2.64 -14.01 -10.35
CA VAL A 12 3.51 -14.93 -11.09
C VAL A 12 4.95 -14.41 -11.08
N HIS A 13 5.16 -13.10 -11.20
CA HIS A 13 6.47 -12.50 -11.07
C HIS A 13 7.07 -12.68 -9.68
N ASN A 14 6.28 -12.53 -8.60
CA ASN A 14 6.79 -12.73 -7.24
C ASN A 14 7.20 -14.18 -6.97
N ALA A 15 6.49 -15.14 -7.56
CA ALA A 15 6.78 -16.57 -7.41
C ALA A 15 8.04 -17.00 -8.17
N ASN A 16 8.28 -16.42 -9.35
CA ASN A 16 9.41 -16.71 -10.22
C ASN A 16 10.63 -15.87 -9.87
N ARG A 17 11.20 -16.05 -8.67
CA ARG A 17 12.38 -15.32 -8.18
C ARG A 17 13.69 -15.61 -8.94
N SER A 18 13.65 -15.94 -10.20
CA SER A 18 14.81 -16.24 -11.03
C SER A 18 15.53 -15.00 -11.55
N GLY A 19 15.84 -14.00 -10.71
CA GLY A 19 16.87 -12.97 -10.98
C GLY A 19 16.69 -12.07 -12.20
N GLU A 20 15.78 -12.37 -13.10
CA GLU A 20 15.44 -11.48 -14.20
C GLU A 20 14.60 -10.32 -13.66
N PRO A 21 14.93 -9.06 -14.00
CA PRO A 21 14.02 -7.96 -13.78
C PRO A 21 12.83 -8.20 -14.72
N ALA A 22 11.90 -9.06 -14.31
CA ALA A 22 10.66 -9.19 -15.01
C ALA A 22 10.06 -7.79 -14.98
N ALA A 23 9.89 -7.25 -16.16
CA ALA A 23 9.17 -6.03 -16.35
C ALA A 23 7.92 -6.10 -15.46
N HIS A 24 7.68 -5.04 -14.70
CA HIS A 24 6.43 -4.84 -13.97
C HIS A 24 5.30 -4.76 -15.00
N SER A 25 5.04 -5.92 -15.66
CA SER A 25 4.09 -5.98 -16.75
C SER A 25 2.70 -5.73 -16.20
N GLU A 26 1.94 -4.90 -16.88
CA GLU A 26 0.52 -4.69 -16.60
C GLU A 26 -0.24 -6.02 -16.55
N GLY A 27 0.24 -7.03 -17.30
CA GLY A 27 -0.33 -8.37 -17.40
C GLY A 27 0.04 -9.34 -16.26
N ASP A 28 0.94 -8.97 -15.33
CA ASP A 28 1.34 -9.85 -14.22
C ASP A 28 0.15 -10.16 -13.29
N ARG A 29 -0.34 -11.40 -13.34
CA ARG A 29 -1.52 -11.87 -12.62
C ARG A 29 -1.15 -12.53 -11.28
N LEU A 30 -2.14 -12.71 -10.42
CA LEU A 30 -1.97 -13.51 -9.20
C LEU A 30 -1.70 -14.99 -9.52
N THR A 31 -0.95 -15.65 -8.62
CA THR A 31 -0.89 -17.11 -8.54
C THR A 31 -2.14 -17.63 -7.82
N GLU A 32 -2.39 -18.95 -7.85
CA GLU A 32 -3.45 -19.56 -7.03
C GLU A 32 -3.29 -19.19 -5.54
N LYS A 33 -2.06 -19.26 -5.03
CA LYS A 33 -1.73 -18.83 -3.67
C LYS A 33 -2.00 -17.33 -3.45
N GLY A 34 -1.73 -16.47 -4.45
CA GLY A 34 -2.05 -15.05 -4.38
C GLY A 34 -3.55 -14.78 -4.28
N VAL A 35 -4.36 -15.57 -4.98
CA VAL A 35 -5.83 -15.51 -4.87
C VAL A 35 -6.31 -15.92 -3.48
N GLU A 36 -5.77 -17.03 -2.93
CA GLU A 36 -6.06 -17.45 -1.55
C GLU A 36 -5.69 -16.38 -0.52
N GLN A 37 -4.52 -15.74 -0.70
CA GLN A 37 -4.06 -14.63 0.16
C GLN A 37 -5.03 -13.44 0.10
N ALA A 38 -5.52 -13.10 -1.09
CA ALA A 38 -6.45 -11.99 -1.28
C ALA A 38 -7.81 -12.28 -0.60
N HIS A 39 -8.36 -13.49 -0.75
CA HIS A 39 -9.58 -13.88 -0.06
C HIS A 39 -9.41 -13.91 1.47
N ALA A 40 -8.28 -14.41 1.97
CA ALA A 40 -7.99 -14.40 3.40
C ALA A 40 -7.89 -12.96 3.95
N ALA A 41 -7.26 -12.04 3.20
CA ALA A 41 -7.18 -10.64 3.56
C ALA A 41 -8.57 -9.99 3.59
N GLY A 42 -9.41 -10.23 2.56
CA GLY A 42 -10.77 -9.73 2.53
C GLY A 42 -11.60 -10.23 3.71
N ALA A 43 -11.52 -11.53 4.02
CA ALA A 43 -12.22 -12.10 5.17
C ALA A 43 -11.75 -11.48 6.50
N GLY A 44 -10.44 -11.27 6.66
CA GLY A 44 -9.88 -10.64 7.86
C GLY A 44 -10.24 -9.16 8.03
N LEU A 45 -10.57 -8.48 6.94
CA LEU A 45 -10.89 -7.05 6.95
C LEU A 45 -12.37 -6.73 7.16
N ARG A 46 -13.27 -7.72 7.22
CA ARG A 46 -14.72 -7.51 7.30
C ARG A 46 -15.16 -6.58 8.44
N ASP A 47 -14.54 -6.72 9.59
CA ASP A 47 -14.91 -5.98 10.81
C ASP A 47 -14.05 -4.73 11.04
N HIS A 48 -13.21 -4.35 10.06
CA HIS A 48 -12.33 -3.18 10.21
C HIS A 48 -13.02 -1.84 9.94
N GLY A 49 -14.23 -1.86 9.37
CA GLY A 49 -14.98 -0.64 9.07
C GLY A 49 -14.46 0.11 7.83
N VAL A 50 -13.88 -0.61 6.87
CA VAL A 50 -13.46 -0.03 5.58
C VAL A 50 -14.65 0.60 4.89
N THR A 51 -14.52 1.87 4.49
CA THR A 51 -15.59 2.66 3.85
C THR A 51 -15.41 2.81 2.35
N ARG A 52 -14.16 2.77 1.88
CA ARG A 52 -13.82 2.90 0.45
C ARG A 52 -12.73 1.90 0.10
N LEU A 53 -12.82 1.33 -1.10
CA LEU A 53 -11.80 0.42 -1.64
C LEU A 53 -11.18 1.02 -2.89
N LEU A 54 -9.90 1.38 -2.80
CA LEU A 54 -9.12 1.97 -3.87
C LEU A 54 -8.13 0.93 -4.40
N SER A 55 -7.84 0.95 -5.70
CA SER A 55 -6.98 -0.03 -6.34
C SER A 55 -6.02 0.58 -7.35
N SER A 56 -4.78 0.10 -7.35
CA SER A 56 -3.89 0.27 -8.50
C SER A 56 -4.49 -0.38 -9.75
N PRO A 57 -4.29 0.20 -10.95
CA PRO A 57 -4.79 -0.35 -12.21
C PRO A 57 -4.01 -1.60 -12.68
N LEU A 58 -2.89 -1.96 -12.04
CA LEU A 58 -2.13 -3.14 -12.44
C LEU A 58 -2.88 -4.43 -12.09
N ARG A 59 -2.88 -5.38 -13.03
CA ARG A 59 -3.72 -6.59 -12.98
C ARG A 59 -3.69 -7.31 -11.63
N ARG A 60 -2.51 -7.55 -11.04
CA ARG A 60 -2.36 -8.22 -9.74
C ARG A 60 -3.05 -7.47 -8.58
N ALA A 61 -3.05 -6.13 -8.63
CA ALA A 61 -3.75 -5.31 -7.64
C ALA A 61 -5.27 -5.35 -7.87
N ARG A 62 -5.73 -5.27 -9.12
CA ARG A 62 -7.15 -5.42 -9.47
C ARG A 62 -7.72 -6.77 -9.06
N GLU A 63 -6.98 -7.86 -9.32
CA GLU A 63 -7.39 -9.21 -8.91
C GLU A 63 -7.47 -9.33 -7.38
N THR A 64 -6.51 -8.71 -6.65
CA THR A 64 -6.54 -8.65 -5.18
C THR A 64 -7.72 -7.82 -4.68
N SER A 65 -7.94 -6.63 -5.25
CA SER A 65 -9.01 -5.73 -4.80
C SER A 65 -10.39 -6.29 -5.07
N ARG A 66 -10.60 -7.05 -6.16
CA ARG A 66 -11.88 -7.74 -6.40
C ARG A 66 -12.18 -8.76 -5.31
N ALA A 67 -11.22 -9.64 -4.98
CA ALA A 67 -11.42 -10.64 -3.93
C ALA A 67 -11.66 -10.00 -2.55
N VAL A 68 -10.98 -8.90 -2.25
CA VAL A 68 -11.21 -8.12 -1.03
C VAL A 68 -12.57 -7.43 -1.08
N GLY A 69 -12.93 -6.80 -2.20
CA GLY A 69 -14.20 -6.10 -2.39
C GLY A 69 -15.41 -7.01 -2.25
N GLU A 70 -15.35 -8.23 -2.80
CA GLU A 70 -16.39 -9.26 -2.61
C GLU A 70 -16.63 -9.55 -1.12
N ALA A 71 -15.58 -9.63 -0.31
CA ALA A 71 -15.69 -9.90 1.12
C ALA A 71 -16.23 -8.71 1.92
N LEU A 72 -15.95 -7.47 1.46
CA LEU A 72 -16.35 -6.24 2.13
C LEU A 72 -17.68 -5.66 1.62
N GLY A 73 -18.20 -6.15 0.49
CA GLY A 73 -19.35 -5.57 -0.19
C GLY A 73 -19.05 -4.20 -0.83
N LEU A 74 -17.80 -3.96 -1.25
CA LEU A 74 -17.33 -2.71 -1.83
C LEU A 74 -16.82 -2.92 -3.25
N GLU A 75 -17.16 -2.02 -4.18
CA GLU A 75 -16.58 -2.00 -5.52
C GLU A 75 -15.23 -1.24 -5.50
N PRO A 76 -14.15 -1.80 -6.10
CA PRO A 76 -12.88 -1.12 -6.19
C PRO A 76 -12.93 0.08 -7.13
N GLU A 77 -12.47 1.23 -6.68
CA GLU A 77 -12.21 2.42 -7.50
C GLU A 77 -10.75 2.38 -7.96
N GLU A 78 -10.52 2.37 -9.28
CA GLU A 78 -9.17 2.37 -9.85
C GLU A 78 -8.56 3.77 -9.82
N ILE A 79 -7.29 3.85 -9.34
CA ILE A 79 -6.51 5.08 -9.27
C ILE A 79 -5.20 4.88 -10.04
N ASP A 80 -4.99 5.62 -11.10
CA ASP A 80 -3.88 5.44 -12.05
C ASP A 80 -2.49 5.73 -11.45
N TYR A 81 -2.38 6.69 -10.54
CA TYR A 81 -1.11 7.12 -9.96
C TYR A 81 -0.63 6.32 -8.73
N VAL A 82 -1.33 5.25 -8.32
CA VAL A 82 -0.92 4.38 -7.20
C VAL A 82 -0.33 3.03 -7.65
N GLY A 83 0.07 2.95 -8.91
CA GLY A 83 0.80 1.81 -9.47
C GLY A 83 2.19 1.62 -8.86
N GLU A 84 2.80 0.44 -9.10
CA GLU A 84 4.18 0.18 -8.66
C GLU A 84 5.16 1.16 -9.34
N LEU A 85 6.21 1.51 -8.61
CA LEU A 85 7.26 2.35 -9.15
C LEU A 85 8.04 1.58 -10.23
N THR A 86 8.40 2.29 -11.29
CA THR A 86 9.11 1.72 -12.44
C THR A 86 10.50 2.37 -12.60
N SER A 87 11.40 1.68 -13.30
CA SER A 87 12.72 2.25 -13.63
C SER A 87 12.68 3.40 -14.64
N ALA A 88 11.51 3.65 -15.28
CA ALA A 88 11.31 4.77 -16.19
C ALA A 88 10.90 6.06 -15.46
N GLU A 89 10.58 5.97 -14.17
CA GLU A 89 10.13 7.07 -13.32
C GLU A 89 11.30 7.61 -12.50
N SER A 90 11.41 8.94 -12.38
CA SER A 90 12.39 9.54 -11.46
C SER A 90 11.93 9.38 -10.00
N PHE A 91 12.88 9.55 -9.08
CA PHE A 91 12.58 9.55 -7.64
C PHE A 91 11.53 10.62 -7.28
N GLU A 92 11.69 11.82 -7.84
CA GLU A 92 10.80 12.97 -7.59
C GLU A 92 9.38 12.69 -8.09
N GLN A 93 9.24 12.09 -9.26
CA GLN A 93 7.93 11.68 -9.80
C GLN A 93 7.25 10.64 -8.90
N ALA A 94 8.02 9.68 -8.40
CA ALA A 94 7.52 8.68 -7.48
C ALA A 94 7.05 9.28 -6.14
N VAL A 95 7.82 10.21 -5.58
CA VAL A 95 7.46 10.94 -4.34
C VAL A 95 6.23 11.82 -4.57
N GLU A 96 6.14 12.51 -5.71
CA GLU A 96 4.98 13.34 -6.06
C GLU A 96 3.68 12.54 -6.10
N ARG A 97 3.69 11.33 -6.68
CA ARG A 97 2.52 10.43 -6.68
C ARG A 97 2.09 10.04 -5.27
N VAL A 98 3.05 9.75 -4.40
CA VAL A 98 2.78 9.41 -2.99
C VAL A 98 2.17 10.62 -2.27
N ARG A 99 2.73 11.81 -2.45
CA ARG A 99 2.22 13.05 -1.83
C ARG A 99 0.84 13.42 -2.35
N ARG A 100 0.59 13.23 -3.65
CA ARG A 100 -0.76 13.38 -4.22
C ARG A 100 -1.77 12.47 -3.52
N LEU A 101 -1.44 11.19 -3.29
CA LEU A 101 -2.31 10.30 -2.54
C LEU A 101 -2.57 10.81 -1.12
N LYS A 102 -1.52 11.24 -0.41
CA LYS A 102 -1.65 11.80 0.94
C LYS A 102 -2.60 12.99 0.97
N ASP A 103 -2.40 13.95 0.06
CA ASP A 103 -3.24 15.14 -0.06
C ASP A 103 -4.73 14.79 -0.33
N GLU A 104 -4.99 13.78 -1.15
CA GLU A 104 -6.35 13.32 -1.41
C GLU A 104 -6.97 12.63 -0.19
N LEU A 105 -6.19 11.79 0.48
CA LEU A 105 -6.63 11.14 1.72
C LEU A 105 -6.95 12.18 2.81
N GLU A 106 -6.10 13.20 2.98
CA GLU A 106 -6.26 14.25 3.99
C GLU A 106 -7.53 15.09 3.81
N ARG A 107 -8.05 15.18 2.57
CA ARG A 107 -9.32 15.85 2.27
C ARG A 107 -10.55 14.98 2.48
N GLY A 108 -10.36 13.70 2.87
CA GLY A 108 -11.45 12.77 3.14
C GLY A 108 -12.33 13.20 4.32
N GLU A 109 -13.52 12.63 4.40
CA GLU A 109 -14.49 12.97 5.44
C GLU A 109 -14.12 12.33 6.80
N ALA A 110 -14.64 12.93 7.87
CA ALA A 110 -14.48 12.37 9.21
C ALA A 110 -15.19 11.01 9.30
N GLY A 111 -14.45 9.98 9.70
CA GLY A 111 -14.95 8.60 9.78
C GLY A 111 -14.60 7.74 8.57
N ASP A 112 -14.05 8.31 7.49
CA ASP A 112 -13.54 7.53 6.37
C ASP A 112 -12.37 6.66 6.79
N LEU A 113 -12.41 5.40 6.32
CA LEU A 113 -11.32 4.43 6.42
C LEU A 113 -11.06 3.82 5.04
N PRO A 114 -10.35 4.50 4.16
CA PRO A 114 -10.00 3.97 2.85
C PRO A 114 -9.00 2.83 2.97
N LEU A 115 -9.24 1.77 2.18
CA LEU A 115 -8.30 0.68 1.93
C LEU A 115 -7.77 0.82 0.52
N LEU A 116 -6.45 0.96 0.37
CA LEU A 116 -5.77 1.02 -0.91
C LEU A 116 -5.05 -0.29 -1.19
N VAL A 117 -5.40 -0.98 -2.28
CA VAL A 117 -4.64 -2.13 -2.79
C VAL A 117 -3.58 -1.63 -3.77
N THR A 118 -2.32 -1.77 -3.37
CA THR A 118 -1.16 -1.23 -4.10
C THR A 118 0.04 -2.18 -4.04
N HIS A 119 1.26 -1.68 -4.06
CA HIS A 119 2.50 -2.40 -4.31
C HIS A 119 3.54 -2.20 -3.21
N GLY A 120 4.56 -3.06 -3.24
CA GLY A 120 5.57 -3.08 -2.20
C GLY A 120 6.48 -1.84 -2.16
N ILE A 121 6.93 -1.34 -3.33
CA ILE A 121 7.80 -0.15 -3.35
C ILE A 121 6.96 1.10 -3.07
N PHE A 122 5.77 1.22 -3.67
CA PHE A 122 4.87 2.36 -3.42
C PHE A 122 4.57 2.53 -1.91
N THR A 123 4.25 1.43 -1.20
CA THR A 123 3.97 1.49 0.25
C THR A 123 5.22 1.89 1.06
N ARG A 124 6.41 1.46 0.63
CA ARG A 124 7.68 1.88 1.27
C ARG A 124 7.94 3.37 1.08
N PHE A 125 7.68 3.90 -0.11
CA PHE A 125 7.78 5.34 -0.38
C PHE A 125 6.79 6.13 0.46
N PHE A 126 5.55 5.65 0.60
CA PHE A 126 4.55 6.25 1.49
C PHE A 126 5.06 6.31 2.94
N LEU A 127 5.65 5.22 3.45
CA LEU A 127 6.24 5.17 4.79
C LEU A 127 7.40 6.16 4.93
N LEU A 128 8.37 6.12 4.02
CA LEU A 128 9.58 6.95 4.14
C LEU A 128 9.27 8.43 3.99
N ASP A 129 8.38 8.81 3.07
CA ASP A 129 7.93 10.20 2.96
C ASP A 129 7.12 10.63 4.21
N SER A 130 6.40 9.71 4.86
CA SER A 130 5.73 10.01 6.15
C SER A 130 6.69 10.28 7.30
N VAL A 131 7.82 9.56 7.32
CA VAL A 131 8.83 9.67 8.39
C VAL A 131 9.81 10.81 8.15
N LEU A 132 10.22 11.02 6.90
CA LEU A 132 11.31 11.92 6.55
C LEU A 132 10.80 13.27 5.99
N GLY A 133 9.60 13.32 5.42
CA GLY A 133 9.01 14.51 4.81
C GLY A 133 9.93 15.07 3.71
N GLU A 134 10.24 16.37 3.78
CA GLU A 134 11.11 17.06 2.83
C GLU A 134 12.56 16.54 2.82
N ARG A 135 12.96 15.77 3.83
CA ARG A 135 14.29 15.15 3.92
C ARG A 135 14.37 13.79 3.21
N PHE A 136 13.25 13.31 2.62
CA PHE A 136 13.28 12.08 1.85
C PHE A 136 13.95 12.32 0.50
N GLU A 137 15.16 11.82 0.34
CA GLU A 137 16.03 12.02 -0.82
C GLU A 137 16.32 10.71 -1.55
N ALA A 138 16.67 10.81 -2.85
CA ALA A 138 17.02 9.66 -3.68
C ALA A 138 18.16 8.80 -3.10
N SER A 139 19.11 9.43 -2.40
CA SER A 139 20.21 8.75 -1.70
C SER A 139 19.73 7.77 -0.62
N MET A 140 18.53 7.98 -0.06
CA MET A 140 17.90 7.13 0.95
C MET A 140 17.07 6.02 0.34
N ALA A 141 16.72 6.10 -0.95
CA ALA A 141 15.88 5.13 -1.62
C ALA A 141 16.44 3.70 -1.62
N ALA A 142 17.77 3.55 -1.59
CA ALA A 142 18.40 2.22 -1.45
C ALA A 142 18.01 1.51 -0.14
N GLY A 143 17.75 2.26 0.93
CA GLY A 143 17.32 1.73 2.23
C GLY A 143 15.93 1.09 2.24
N ILE A 144 15.09 1.34 1.21
CA ILE A 144 13.75 0.75 1.14
C ILE A 144 13.77 -0.79 1.16
N TRP A 145 14.85 -1.40 0.65
CA TRP A 145 14.99 -2.85 0.58
C TRP A 145 15.21 -3.51 1.93
N ASN A 146 15.59 -2.73 2.96
CA ASN A 146 15.68 -3.19 4.35
C ASN A 146 14.31 -3.31 5.02
N LEU A 147 13.25 -2.77 4.41
CA LEU A 147 11.88 -2.91 4.87
C LEU A 147 11.25 -4.15 4.26
N GLY A 148 10.93 -5.15 5.08
CA GLY A 148 10.21 -6.34 4.64
C GLY A 148 8.86 -5.96 4.00
N SER A 149 8.47 -6.69 2.96
CA SER A 149 7.17 -6.49 2.31
C SER A 149 6.56 -7.84 1.97
N HIS A 150 5.42 -8.13 2.57
CA HIS A 150 4.69 -9.39 2.40
C HIS A 150 3.53 -9.21 1.42
N ASN A 151 3.27 -10.23 0.60
CA ASN A 151 2.05 -10.27 -0.21
C ASN A 151 0.82 -10.28 0.71
N CYS A 152 -0.20 -9.51 0.38
CA CYS A 152 -1.32 -9.18 1.25
C CYS A 152 -0.89 -8.70 2.65
N GLY A 153 0.27 -8.03 2.76
CA GLY A 153 0.68 -7.34 3.97
C GLY A 153 -0.07 -6.02 4.09
N LEU A 154 -0.67 -5.78 5.26
CA LEU A 154 -1.41 -4.58 5.60
C LEU A 154 -0.53 -3.62 6.38
N SER A 155 -0.49 -2.37 5.94
CA SER A 155 0.10 -1.27 6.69
C SER A 155 -0.99 -0.26 7.06
N THR A 156 -1.00 0.15 8.32
CA THR A 156 -1.97 1.13 8.83
C THR A 156 -1.27 2.44 9.11
N PHE A 157 -1.85 3.50 8.59
CA PHE A 157 -1.37 4.86 8.81
C PHE A 157 -2.47 5.72 9.43
N ALA A 158 -2.05 6.70 10.23
CA ALA A 158 -2.93 7.73 10.76
C ALA A 158 -2.38 9.11 10.43
N TYR A 159 -3.25 10.01 10.02
CA TYR A 159 -2.94 11.43 9.83
C TYR A 159 -3.51 12.27 10.97
N GLY A 160 -2.69 13.16 11.49
CA GLY A 160 -3.05 14.04 12.58
C GLY A 160 -1.84 14.56 13.32
N GLU A 161 -2.06 15.07 14.51
CA GLU A 161 -1.00 15.54 15.41
C GLU A 161 -0.50 14.38 16.26
N SER A 162 0.80 14.16 16.25
CA SER A 162 1.52 13.36 17.22
C SER A 162 2.34 14.26 18.14
N ARG A 163 2.86 13.72 19.25
CA ARG A 163 3.76 14.47 20.13
C ARG A 163 5.05 13.67 20.31
N ASP A 164 6.17 14.36 20.24
CA ASP A 164 7.44 13.77 20.59
C ASP A 164 7.58 13.62 22.12
N PRO A 165 8.63 12.94 22.62
CA PRO A 165 8.87 12.79 24.05
C PRO A 165 9.10 14.11 24.80
N LEU A 166 9.42 15.20 24.08
CA LEU A 166 9.62 16.54 24.65
C LEU A 166 8.34 17.38 24.60
N GLY A 167 7.24 16.82 24.05
CA GLY A 167 5.93 17.47 23.98
C GLY A 167 5.71 18.34 22.72
N ALA A 168 6.68 18.41 21.81
CA ALA A 168 6.50 19.14 20.56
C ALA A 168 5.45 18.44 19.69
N VAL A 169 4.54 19.24 19.10
CA VAL A 169 3.50 18.76 18.19
C VAL A 169 4.12 18.51 16.82
N ILE A 170 3.94 17.30 16.32
CA ILE A 170 4.40 16.87 15.00
C ILE A 170 3.15 16.51 14.18
N PRO A 171 2.73 17.39 13.24
CA PRO A 171 1.64 17.06 12.32
C PRO A 171 2.13 16.11 11.23
N GLY A 172 1.25 15.26 10.72
CA GLY A 172 1.54 14.42 9.57
C GLY A 172 1.05 12.99 9.70
N TRP A 173 1.62 12.13 8.85
CA TRP A 173 1.30 10.71 8.77
C TRP A 173 2.17 9.88 9.72
N THR A 174 1.53 9.08 10.55
CA THR A 174 2.18 8.13 11.46
C THR A 174 1.90 6.71 10.98
N CYS A 175 2.96 5.89 10.82
CA CYS A 175 2.79 4.45 10.59
C CYS A 175 2.47 3.77 11.92
N LEU A 176 1.28 3.18 12.03
CA LEU A 176 0.83 2.45 13.21
C LEU A 176 1.24 0.98 13.16
N THR A 177 1.13 0.36 11.96
CA THR A 177 1.54 -1.03 11.74
C THR A 177 2.18 -1.16 10.35
N TRP A 178 3.10 -2.14 10.19
CA TRP A 178 3.82 -2.36 8.95
C TRP A 178 3.69 -3.80 8.47
N MET A 179 3.10 -3.99 7.29
CA MET A 179 3.02 -5.27 6.56
C MET A 179 2.53 -6.45 7.40
N GLU A 180 1.62 -6.22 8.32
CA GLU A 180 0.99 -7.27 9.13
C GLU A 180 0.09 -8.17 8.27
N ARG A 181 -0.02 -9.43 8.67
CA ARG A 181 -0.91 -10.42 8.05
C ARG A 181 -1.67 -11.19 9.12
N PRO A 182 -2.59 -10.54 9.84
CA PRO A 182 -3.32 -11.19 10.94
C PRO A 182 -4.20 -12.34 10.48
N TRP A 183 -4.49 -12.43 9.18
CA TRP A 183 -5.24 -13.52 8.53
C TRP A 183 -4.37 -14.67 8.02
N SER A 184 -3.05 -14.56 8.04
CA SER A 184 -2.17 -15.67 7.69
C SER A 184 -2.03 -16.59 8.87
N ARG A 185 -2.25 -17.90 8.67
CA ARG A 185 -1.87 -18.87 9.68
C ARG A 185 -0.35 -18.86 9.85
N PRO A 186 0.16 -19.04 11.09
CA PRO A 186 1.59 -19.14 11.34
C PRO A 186 2.23 -20.31 10.58
#